data_dedab26ad4f40c04693e1b08b8fd20ea
#
_entry.id   dedab26ad4f40c04693e1b08b8fd20ea
#
_cell.length_a   1.000
_cell.length_b   1.000
_cell.length_c   1.000
_cell.angle_alpha   90.00
_cell.angle_beta   90.00
_cell.angle_gamma   90.00
#
_symmetry.space_group_name_H-M   'P 1'
#
loop_
_entity.id
_entity.type
_entity.pdbx_description
1 polymer ?
#
loop_
_entity_poly.entity_id
_entity_poly.type
_entity_poly.pdbx_seq_one_letter_code
_entity_poly.pdbx_strand_id
1 'polypeptide(L)'
;MLDRFDFILRMRVKGPAATLGWLFLGVLGCSLLLFLLWGNGKVSRVLFFPSRSGGRMVAEERRIPRLGSLALDVIELADGILLGPTRHDAVRIFPRGARVRSALVSGRTLSLDLSSDLLAADAEAPLRGQDSLDALARSLRYNFPRLAAIDFFIDGQKPRFLEKKKI
;
A
#
# COMPACT_ATOMS: atom_id res chain seq x y z
N MET A 1 41.73 43.08 -0.91
CA MET A 1 40.98 41.83 -0.77
C MET A 1 39.56 42.09 -0.28
N LEU A 2 38.94 43.21 -0.68
CA LEU A 2 37.62 43.67 -0.20
C LEU A 2 36.59 43.94 -1.34
N ASP A 3 36.99 43.72 -2.62
CA ASP A 3 36.13 44.08 -3.76
C ASP A 3 35.16 43.00 -4.26
N ARG A 4 35.12 41.85 -3.64
CA ARG A 4 34.23 40.72 -4.07
C ARG A 4 32.87 40.71 -3.37
N PHE A 5 32.71 41.42 -2.27
CA PHE A 5 31.44 41.47 -1.54
C PHE A 5 30.46 42.53 -2.07
N ASP A 6 30.97 43.60 -2.71
CA ASP A 6 30.12 44.67 -3.26
C ASP A 6 29.35 44.29 -4.52
N PHE A 7 29.74 43.22 -5.22
CA PHE A 7 29.02 42.76 -6.41
C PHE A 7 27.67 42.10 -6.09
N ILE A 8 27.56 41.47 -4.92
CA ILE A 8 26.33 40.76 -4.52
C ILE A 8 25.28 41.74 -4.00
N LEU A 9 25.66 42.86 -3.42
CA LEU A 9 24.76 43.87 -2.85
C LEU A 9 24.19 44.86 -3.87
N ARG A 10 24.67 44.86 -5.12
CA ARG A 10 24.17 45.74 -6.19
C ARG A 10 23.08 45.14 -7.08
N MET A 11 22.45 44.04 -6.69
CA MET A 11 21.18 43.68 -7.30
C MET A 11 20.07 44.61 -6.79
N ARG A 12 20.15 45.86 -7.23
CA ARG A 12 19.13 46.91 -7.04
C ARG A 12 17.87 46.44 -7.77
N VAL A 13 16.96 45.85 -7.02
CA VAL A 13 15.62 45.46 -7.50
C VAL A 13 14.93 46.73 -8.04
N LYS A 14 15.05 46.95 -9.33
CA LYS A 14 14.45 48.10 -10.00
C LYS A 14 13.01 47.74 -10.39
N GLY A 15 12.06 48.20 -9.56
CA GLY A 15 10.62 48.21 -9.88
C GLY A 15 9.81 47.04 -9.33
N PRO A 16 8.51 47.27 -9.16
CA PRO A 16 7.59 46.24 -8.59
C PRO A 16 7.52 44.94 -9.41
N ALA A 17 7.77 45.01 -10.70
CA ALA A 17 7.82 43.83 -11.58
C ALA A 17 9.00 42.91 -11.27
N ALA A 18 10.15 43.43 -10.86
CA ALA A 18 11.30 42.58 -10.50
C ALA A 18 11.10 41.88 -9.14
N THR A 19 10.47 42.56 -8.16
CA THR A 19 10.12 41.96 -6.88
C THR A 19 9.10 40.84 -7.03
N LEU A 20 8.09 41.03 -7.89
CA LEU A 20 7.12 39.99 -8.24
C LEU A 20 7.79 38.79 -8.92
N GLY A 21 8.74 39.01 -9.82
CA GLY A 21 9.50 37.96 -10.48
C GLY A 21 10.31 37.10 -9.49
N TRP A 22 11.01 37.74 -8.54
CA TRP A 22 11.74 37.02 -7.51
C TRP A 22 10.83 36.24 -6.55
N LEU A 23 9.68 36.81 -6.19
CA LEU A 23 8.68 36.16 -5.37
C LEU A 23 8.08 34.93 -6.07
N PHE A 24 7.78 35.06 -7.37
CA PHE A 24 7.30 33.94 -8.18
C PHE A 24 8.36 32.82 -8.29
N LEU A 25 9.63 33.16 -8.56
CA LEU A 25 10.74 32.21 -8.59
C LEU A 25 10.92 31.50 -7.23
N GLY A 26 10.79 32.23 -6.13
CA GLY A 26 10.85 31.67 -4.78
C GLY A 26 9.74 30.67 -4.51
N VAL A 27 8.49 31.01 -4.86
CA VAL A 27 7.33 30.10 -4.72
C VAL A 27 7.49 28.87 -5.63
N LEU A 28 7.94 29.08 -6.88
CA LEU A 28 8.17 27.97 -7.80
C LEU A 28 9.27 27.02 -7.29
N GLY A 29 10.39 27.60 -6.80
CA GLY A 29 11.49 26.83 -6.22
C GLY A 29 11.06 26.05 -4.96
N CYS A 30 10.31 26.69 -4.09
CA CYS A 30 9.75 26.04 -2.89
C CYS A 30 8.76 24.92 -3.25
N SER A 31 7.88 25.16 -4.23
CA SER A 31 6.94 24.15 -4.74
C SER A 31 7.66 22.97 -5.37
N LEU A 32 8.70 23.22 -6.16
CA LEU A 32 9.52 22.16 -6.75
C LEU A 32 10.26 21.36 -5.68
N LEU A 33 10.82 22.04 -4.68
CA LEU A 33 11.51 21.40 -3.55
C LEU A 33 10.53 20.51 -2.76
N LEU A 34 9.35 21.01 -2.43
CA LEU A 34 8.31 20.23 -1.76
C LEU A 34 7.87 19.05 -2.61
N PHE A 35 7.70 19.23 -3.92
CA PHE A 35 7.38 18.12 -4.83
C PHE A 35 8.48 17.06 -4.86
N LEU A 36 9.75 17.44 -4.87
CA LEU A 36 10.89 16.52 -4.83
C LEU A 36 11.01 15.80 -3.49
N LEU A 37 10.73 16.49 -2.38
CA LEU A 37 10.78 15.91 -1.03
C LEU A 37 9.57 15.03 -0.73
N TRP A 38 8.37 15.36 -1.22
CA TRP A 38 7.15 14.58 -1.07
C TRP A 38 6.86 13.63 -2.23
N GLY A 39 7.62 13.79 -3.34
CA GLY A 39 7.48 12.94 -4.50
C GLY A 39 7.95 11.51 -4.24
N ASN A 40 7.05 10.56 -4.42
CA ASN A 40 7.33 9.13 -4.63
C ASN A 40 7.51 8.19 -3.43
N GLY A 41 6.73 8.34 -2.39
CA GLY A 41 6.53 7.23 -1.43
C GLY A 41 5.73 6.05 -1.98
N LYS A 42 5.73 5.79 -3.31
CA LYS A 42 5.05 4.62 -3.90
C LYS A 42 6.05 3.51 -4.17
N VAL A 43 5.69 2.30 -3.75
CA VAL A 43 6.49 1.08 -3.96
C VAL A 43 5.70 0.14 -4.87
N SER A 44 6.40 -0.52 -5.81
CA SER A 44 5.78 -1.57 -6.60
C SER A 44 5.54 -2.80 -5.73
N ARG A 45 4.32 -3.31 -5.73
CA ARG A 45 3.87 -4.50 -4.99
C ARG A 45 3.17 -5.45 -5.94
N VAL A 46 3.35 -6.75 -5.69
CA VAL A 46 2.73 -7.80 -6.49
C VAL A 46 1.58 -8.42 -5.70
N LEU A 47 0.38 -8.36 -6.25
CA LEU A 47 -0.83 -8.95 -5.70
C LEU A 47 -1.16 -10.21 -6.52
N PHE A 48 -1.52 -11.30 -5.83
CA PHE A 48 -1.87 -12.55 -6.48
C PHE A 48 -3.38 -12.76 -6.42
N PHE A 49 -4.00 -12.97 -7.57
CA PHE A 49 -5.43 -13.23 -7.70
C PHE A 49 -5.67 -14.55 -8.42
N PRO A 50 -6.76 -15.30 -8.13
CA PRO A 50 -7.12 -16.47 -8.90
C PRO A 50 -7.43 -16.12 -10.35
N SER A 51 -6.99 -16.97 -11.28
CA SER A 51 -7.35 -16.82 -12.69
C SER A 51 -8.83 -17.16 -12.90
N ARG A 52 -9.50 -16.42 -13.78
CA ARG A 52 -10.87 -16.72 -14.21
C ARG A 52 -10.98 -18.08 -14.91
N SER A 53 -9.94 -18.52 -15.58
CA SER A 53 -9.88 -19.85 -16.22
C SER A 53 -9.59 -20.98 -15.22
N GLY A 54 -9.36 -20.66 -13.93
CA GLY A 54 -9.05 -21.63 -12.88
C GLY A 54 -7.60 -22.13 -12.88
N GLY A 55 -7.25 -22.88 -11.85
CA GLY A 55 -5.99 -23.64 -11.74
C GLY A 55 -4.70 -22.88 -11.47
N ARG A 56 -4.65 -21.56 -11.65
CA ARG A 56 -3.44 -20.74 -11.43
C ARG A 56 -3.74 -19.39 -10.80
N MET A 57 -2.72 -18.80 -10.19
CA MET A 57 -2.76 -17.42 -9.72
C MET A 57 -2.18 -16.48 -10.77
N VAL A 58 -2.81 -15.33 -10.95
CA VAL A 58 -2.37 -14.22 -11.79
C VAL A 58 -1.68 -13.20 -10.89
N ALA A 59 -0.48 -12.80 -11.25
CA ALA A 59 0.25 -11.74 -10.58
C ALA A 59 -0.14 -10.39 -11.19
N GLU A 60 -0.47 -9.43 -10.34
CA GLU A 60 -0.78 -8.06 -10.74
C GLU A 60 0.13 -7.10 -9.97
N GLU A 61 0.90 -6.32 -10.70
CA GLU A 61 1.78 -5.31 -10.13
C GLU A 61 1.01 -4.00 -9.93
N ARG A 62 1.08 -3.44 -8.72
CA ARG A 62 0.49 -2.14 -8.36
C ARG A 62 1.50 -1.25 -7.67
N ARG A 63 1.42 0.04 -7.95
CA ARG A 63 2.15 1.06 -7.19
C ARG A 63 1.32 1.48 -6.00
N ILE A 64 1.74 1.05 -4.81
CA ILE A 64 1.05 1.28 -3.54
C ILE A 64 1.85 2.31 -2.73
N PRO A 65 1.20 3.24 -2.03
CA PRO A 65 1.87 4.18 -1.14
C PRO A 65 2.69 3.45 -0.08
N ARG A 66 3.84 3.99 0.27
CA ARG A 66 4.62 3.56 1.43
C ARG A 66 4.29 4.49 2.61
N LEU A 67 3.71 3.93 3.66
CA LEU A 67 3.18 4.71 4.79
C LEU A 67 4.14 4.79 5.97
N GLY A 68 5.39 4.33 5.80
CA GLY A 68 6.46 4.48 6.78
C GLY A 68 6.47 3.47 7.93
N SER A 69 5.40 2.69 8.11
CA SER A 69 5.40 1.56 9.04
C SER A 69 4.99 0.26 8.35
N LEU A 70 5.57 -0.87 8.78
CA LEU A 70 5.27 -2.17 8.19
C LEU A 70 3.79 -2.54 8.35
N ALA A 71 3.17 -2.21 9.49
CA ALA A 71 1.76 -2.48 9.73
C ALA A 71 0.85 -1.71 8.75
N LEU A 72 1.12 -0.43 8.53
CA LEU A 72 0.36 0.39 7.57
C LEU A 72 0.59 -0.06 6.13
N ASP A 73 1.83 -0.41 5.77
CA ASP A 73 2.15 -0.94 4.43
C ASP A 73 1.44 -2.28 4.17
N VAL A 74 1.28 -3.11 5.21
CA VAL A 74 0.52 -4.37 5.15
C VAL A 74 -0.97 -4.11 4.96
N ILE A 75 -1.55 -3.16 5.72
CA ILE A 75 -2.96 -2.76 5.59
C ILE A 75 -3.24 -2.30 4.15
N GLU A 76 -2.41 -1.40 3.63
CA GLU A 76 -2.58 -0.85 2.28
C GLU A 76 -2.50 -1.94 1.19
N LEU A 77 -1.58 -2.90 1.34
CA LEU A 77 -1.52 -4.05 0.44
C LEU A 77 -2.76 -4.93 0.56
N ALA A 78 -3.19 -5.24 1.79
CA ALA A 78 -4.35 -6.08 2.04
C ALA A 78 -5.63 -5.43 1.50
N ASP A 79 -5.81 -4.11 1.72
CA ASP A 79 -6.93 -3.35 1.15
C ASP A 79 -6.91 -3.39 -0.38
N GLY A 80 -5.73 -3.29 -1.00
CA GLY A 80 -5.58 -3.48 -2.45
C GLY A 80 -6.06 -4.86 -2.94
N ILE A 81 -5.88 -5.91 -2.14
CA ILE A 81 -6.38 -7.27 -2.44
C ILE A 81 -7.89 -7.36 -2.23
N LEU A 82 -8.40 -6.78 -1.15
CA LEU A 82 -9.83 -6.75 -0.82
C LEU A 82 -10.64 -5.98 -1.89
N LEU A 83 -10.09 -4.91 -2.44
CA LEU A 83 -10.67 -4.18 -3.57
C LEU A 83 -10.83 -5.06 -4.83
N GLY A 84 -10.03 -6.11 -4.97
CA GLY A 84 -10.07 -7.04 -6.08
C GLY A 84 -9.14 -6.67 -7.24
N PRO A 85 -9.07 -7.53 -8.30
CA PRO A 85 -8.19 -7.32 -9.43
C PRO A 85 -8.69 -6.20 -10.35
N THR A 86 -7.74 -5.53 -11.04
CA THR A 86 -8.02 -4.64 -12.16
C THR A 86 -7.99 -5.40 -13.50
N ARG A 87 -7.40 -6.57 -13.51
CA ARG A 87 -7.29 -7.43 -14.69
C ARG A 87 -8.58 -8.23 -14.93
N HIS A 88 -9.02 -8.31 -16.18
CA HIS A 88 -10.23 -9.05 -16.56
C HIS A 88 -10.07 -10.59 -16.50
N ASP A 89 -8.84 -11.09 -16.58
CA ASP A 89 -8.50 -12.52 -16.51
C ASP A 89 -8.37 -13.05 -15.08
N ALA A 90 -8.55 -12.20 -14.09
CA ALA A 90 -8.51 -12.54 -12.67
C ALA A 90 -9.88 -12.36 -12.00
N VAL A 91 -10.08 -13.03 -10.85
CA VAL A 91 -11.30 -12.94 -10.04
C VAL A 91 -10.96 -12.49 -8.63
N ARG A 92 -11.94 -11.92 -7.93
CA ARG A 92 -11.80 -11.47 -6.55
C ARG A 92 -11.51 -12.63 -5.61
N ILE A 93 -10.76 -12.36 -4.56
CA ILE A 93 -10.52 -13.32 -3.48
C ILE A 93 -11.61 -13.21 -2.42
N PHE A 94 -12.02 -11.98 -2.11
CA PHE A 94 -12.94 -11.67 -1.02
C PHE A 94 -14.21 -11.00 -1.53
N PRO A 95 -15.35 -11.20 -0.83
CA PRO A 95 -16.58 -10.51 -1.10
C PRO A 95 -16.44 -8.99 -1.03
N ARG A 96 -17.35 -8.28 -1.70
CA ARG A 96 -17.46 -6.83 -1.55
C ARG A 96 -17.87 -6.49 -0.12
N GLY A 97 -17.24 -5.48 0.45
CA GLY A 97 -17.48 -5.08 1.84
C GLY A 97 -16.49 -5.64 2.87
N ALA A 98 -15.73 -6.71 2.54
CA ALA A 98 -14.65 -7.16 3.38
C ALA A 98 -13.61 -6.04 3.58
N ARG A 99 -13.13 -5.88 4.83
CA ARG A 99 -12.21 -4.78 5.22
C ARG A 99 -11.13 -5.30 6.14
N VAL A 100 -9.98 -4.64 6.12
CA VAL A 100 -9.00 -4.78 7.19
C VAL A 100 -9.46 -3.96 8.39
N ARG A 101 -9.53 -4.57 9.57
CA ARG A 101 -9.86 -3.89 10.82
C ARG A 101 -8.61 -3.36 11.51
N SER A 102 -7.60 -4.21 11.58
CA SER A 102 -6.31 -3.85 12.17
C SER A 102 -5.19 -4.77 11.70
N ALA A 103 -3.97 -4.27 11.78
CA ALA A 103 -2.76 -5.06 11.61
C ALA A 103 -1.77 -4.73 12.74
N LEU A 104 -1.25 -5.74 13.39
CA LEU A 104 -0.22 -5.63 14.41
C LEU A 104 0.99 -6.47 14.00
N VAL A 105 2.15 -5.85 14.00
CA VAL A 105 3.42 -6.54 13.75
C VAL A 105 4.21 -6.61 15.05
N SER A 106 4.48 -7.82 15.50
CA SER A 106 5.33 -8.10 16.66
C SER A 106 6.51 -8.95 16.23
N GLY A 107 7.71 -8.35 16.22
CA GLY A 107 8.90 -9.00 15.67
C GLY A 107 8.73 -9.40 14.20
N ARG A 108 8.62 -10.71 13.93
CA ARG A 108 8.43 -11.27 12.59
C ARG A 108 7.03 -11.88 12.38
N THR A 109 6.15 -11.67 13.32
CA THR A 109 4.77 -12.17 13.26
C THR A 109 3.81 -11.03 12.97
N LEU A 110 2.97 -11.21 11.97
CA LEU A 110 1.86 -10.34 11.63
C LEU A 110 0.57 -10.93 12.18
N SER A 111 -0.17 -10.15 12.97
CA SER A 111 -1.56 -10.42 13.35
C SER A 111 -2.45 -9.49 12.52
N LEU A 112 -3.29 -10.07 11.65
CA LEU A 112 -4.17 -9.33 10.75
C LEU A 112 -5.63 -9.66 11.07
N ASP A 113 -6.39 -8.64 11.47
CA ASP A 113 -7.82 -8.76 11.77
C ASP A 113 -8.65 -8.24 10.60
N LEU A 114 -9.58 -9.07 10.14
CA LEU A 114 -10.46 -8.83 9.01
C LEU A 114 -11.92 -8.79 9.49
N SER A 115 -12.79 -8.08 8.77
CA SER A 115 -14.22 -8.09 9.09
C SER A 115 -14.87 -9.41 8.71
N SER A 116 -15.94 -9.80 9.43
CA SER A 116 -16.73 -10.99 9.16
C SER A 116 -17.41 -10.96 7.78
N ASP A 117 -17.51 -9.81 7.13
CA ASP A 117 -18.03 -9.69 5.77
C ASP A 117 -17.27 -10.59 4.77
N LEU A 118 -16.01 -10.94 5.07
CA LEU A 118 -15.23 -11.86 4.24
C LEU A 118 -15.85 -13.29 4.15
N LEU A 119 -16.73 -13.65 5.10
CA LEU A 119 -17.42 -14.94 5.12
C LEU A 119 -18.71 -14.92 4.29
N ALA A 120 -19.15 -13.76 3.83
CA ALA A 120 -20.36 -13.63 3.01
C ALA A 120 -20.20 -14.40 1.69
N ALA A 121 -21.33 -14.92 1.20
CA ALA A 121 -21.35 -15.55 -0.11
C ALA A 121 -21.32 -14.50 -1.21
N ASP A 122 -20.36 -14.60 -2.11
CA ASP A 122 -20.24 -13.72 -3.27
C ASP A 122 -19.86 -14.56 -4.50
N ALA A 123 -20.66 -14.48 -5.55
CA ALA A 123 -20.42 -15.20 -6.79
C ALA A 123 -19.14 -14.73 -7.52
N GLU A 124 -18.73 -13.47 -7.30
CA GLU A 124 -17.51 -12.91 -7.87
C GLU A 124 -16.24 -13.30 -7.08
N ALA A 125 -16.40 -13.88 -5.87
CA ALA A 125 -15.33 -14.34 -4.99
C ALA A 125 -15.46 -15.84 -4.74
N PRO A 126 -14.98 -16.70 -5.65
CA PRO A 126 -15.19 -18.17 -5.58
C PRO A 126 -14.40 -18.85 -4.46
N LEU A 127 -13.28 -18.24 -4.01
CA LEU A 127 -12.53 -18.78 -2.88
C LEU A 127 -13.27 -18.54 -1.57
N ARG A 128 -13.15 -19.47 -0.64
CA ARG A 128 -13.82 -19.38 0.66
C ARG A 128 -12.92 -19.85 1.79
N GLY A 129 -13.17 -19.26 2.96
CA GLY A 129 -12.53 -19.67 4.20
C GLY A 129 -11.01 -19.66 4.09
N GLN A 130 -10.40 -20.81 4.28
CA GLN A 130 -8.95 -20.94 4.31
C GLN A 130 -8.28 -20.60 2.97
N ASP A 131 -8.86 -20.97 1.83
CA ASP A 131 -8.27 -20.72 0.52
C ASP A 131 -8.13 -19.22 0.23
N SER A 132 -9.11 -18.42 0.67
CA SER A 132 -9.06 -16.97 0.56
C SER A 132 -7.92 -16.38 1.41
N LEU A 133 -7.77 -16.87 2.64
CA LEU A 133 -6.70 -16.42 3.54
C LEU A 133 -5.32 -16.89 3.06
N ASP A 134 -5.21 -18.11 2.51
CA ASP A 134 -3.96 -18.60 1.93
C ASP A 134 -3.53 -17.76 0.70
N ALA A 135 -4.48 -17.33 -0.12
CA ALA A 135 -4.21 -16.42 -1.25
C ALA A 135 -3.72 -15.03 -0.78
N LEU A 136 -4.34 -14.49 0.27
CA LEU A 136 -3.89 -13.25 0.92
C LEU A 136 -2.49 -13.42 1.52
N ALA A 137 -2.27 -14.51 2.28
CA ALA A 137 -0.98 -14.81 2.88
C ALA A 137 0.14 -14.92 1.84
N ARG A 138 -0.15 -15.48 0.66
CA ARG A 138 0.82 -15.56 -0.45
C ARG A 138 1.27 -14.18 -0.88
N SER A 139 0.35 -13.24 -1.09
CA SER A 139 0.67 -11.87 -1.48
C SER A 139 1.46 -11.15 -0.38
N LEU A 140 1.08 -11.32 0.88
CA LEU A 140 1.77 -10.73 2.02
C LEU A 140 3.20 -11.25 2.15
N ARG A 141 3.41 -12.58 2.11
CA ARG A 141 4.75 -13.18 2.21
C ARG A 141 5.66 -12.78 1.06
N TYR A 142 5.13 -12.67 -0.16
CA TYR A 142 5.91 -12.24 -1.31
C TYR A 142 6.43 -10.82 -1.16
N ASN A 143 5.56 -9.91 -0.70
CA ASN A 143 5.90 -8.49 -0.59
C ASN A 143 6.65 -8.14 0.70
N PHE A 144 6.50 -8.94 1.75
CA PHE A 144 7.10 -8.72 3.07
C PHE A 144 7.87 -9.97 3.56
N PRO A 145 9.02 -10.30 2.94
CA PRO A 145 9.76 -11.53 3.26
C PRO A 145 10.32 -11.56 4.68
N ARG A 146 10.31 -10.44 5.39
CA ARG A 146 10.70 -10.37 6.81
C ARG A 146 9.67 -11.00 7.75
N LEU A 147 8.41 -11.15 7.30
CA LEU A 147 7.35 -11.80 8.07
C LEU A 147 7.55 -13.33 8.02
N ALA A 148 7.77 -13.92 9.18
CA ALA A 148 7.92 -15.37 9.32
C ALA A 148 6.57 -16.07 9.54
N ALA A 149 5.66 -15.42 10.27
CA ALA A 149 4.34 -15.92 10.58
C ALA A 149 3.26 -14.88 10.29
N ILE A 150 2.08 -15.36 9.89
CA ILE A 150 0.89 -14.53 9.68
C ILE A 150 -0.26 -15.24 10.40
N ASP A 151 -0.80 -14.57 11.41
CA ASP A 151 -1.99 -14.98 12.16
C ASP A 151 -3.18 -14.15 11.67
N PHE A 152 -4.22 -14.84 11.21
CA PHE A 152 -5.47 -14.19 10.80
C PHE A 152 -6.49 -14.25 11.91
N PHE A 153 -7.22 -13.15 12.06
CA PHE A 153 -8.36 -13.00 12.94
C PHE A 153 -9.57 -12.52 12.11
N ILE A 154 -10.76 -12.86 12.56
CA ILE A 154 -12.03 -12.40 11.99
C ILE A 154 -12.83 -11.82 13.16
N ASP A 155 -13.07 -10.51 13.13
CA ASP A 155 -13.68 -9.77 14.23
C ASP A 155 -13.03 -10.08 15.59
N GLY A 156 -11.69 -10.13 15.61
CA GLY A 156 -10.88 -10.38 16.80
C GLY A 156 -10.79 -11.85 17.23
N GLN A 157 -11.42 -12.79 16.50
CA GLN A 157 -11.41 -14.21 16.84
C GLN A 157 -10.60 -15.03 15.83
N LYS A 158 -9.85 -16.03 16.32
CA LYS A 158 -9.19 -17.00 15.42
C LYS A 158 -10.25 -17.86 14.72
N PRO A 159 -10.23 -17.91 13.36
CA PRO A 159 -11.21 -18.72 12.64
C PRO A 159 -10.95 -20.20 12.86
N ARG A 160 -11.99 -20.95 13.24
CA ARG A 160 -11.92 -22.40 13.56
C ARG A 160 -11.41 -23.26 12.40
N PHE A 161 -11.58 -22.83 11.15
CA PHE A 161 -11.08 -23.57 9.99
C PHE A 161 -9.56 -23.52 9.85
N LEU A 162 -8.86 -22.58 10.53
CA LEU A 162 -7.39 -22.54 10.60
C LEU A 162 -6.82 -23.53 11.64
N GLU A 163 -7.61 -23.97 12.61
CA GLU A 163 -7.16 -24.91 13.66
C GLU A 163 -7.00 -26.34 13.14
N LYS A 164 -7.70 -26.71 12.05
CA LYS A 164 -7.69 -28.08 11.51
C LYS A 164 -6.42 -28.47 10.72
N LYS A 165 -5.46 -27.58 10.52
CA LYS A 165 -4.25 -27.87 9.71
C LYS A 165 -2.99 -28.20 10.56
N LYS A 166 -3.17 -28.60 11.83
CA LYS A 166 -2.11 -29.21 12.63
C LYS A 166 -2.28 -30.74 12.64
N ILE A 167 -2.01 -31.36 11.49
CA ILE A 167 -1.73 -32.79 11.41
C ILE A 167 -0.49 -32.99 10.56
#